data_369db69c315cae4461c3c064235b6efd
#
_entry.id   369db69c315cae4461c3c064235b6efd
#
_cell.length_a   1.000
_cell.length_b   1.000
_cell.length_c   1.000
_cell.angle_alpha   90.00
_cell.angle_beta   90.00
_cell.angle_gamma   90.00
#
_symmetry.space_group_name_H-M   'P 1'
#
loop_
_entity.id
_entity.type
_entity.pdbx_description
1 polymer ?
#
loop_
_entity_poly.entity_id
_entity_poly.type
_entity_poly.pdbx_seq_one_letter_code
_entity_poly.pdbx_strand_id
1 'polypeptide(L)'
;MFEIIVDSAANIPAELCKKYKIKVLSFVNLVNGKEMTCFEPDLTPEQERAKGKEYYDAIREGAEVKTGLISSGIFEDTFREIIEADKDILYFSLSKNISGNYNSARVAADAVLDDCSNGRKIRLVDSLNASLGQGLLAIYASEMREKGMSFDEVADTIETYPARLNGVFTVGNLKYIARTGRLSGTTALVGNMLSIKPILRGSKDGYIVQFRKCRGRKAVLNELVNLLCDNITDPENQIIGVAHADAYEDSLYVIEQIKKRIKVRDVINTTYDFCTGSHVGPESLAVFFMGKDRELGGGGRGAPPLSFFFFFLF
;
A
#
# COMPACT_ATOMS: atom_id res chain seq x y z
N MET A 1 -8.48 -14.18 21.31
CA MET A 1 -8.77 -13.92 19.87
C MET A 1 -8.37 -12.49 19.58
N PHE A 2 -7.90 -12.15 18.37
CA PHE A 2 -7.48 -10.79 18.04
C PHE A 2 -8.07 -10.32 16.71
N GLU A 3 -8.20 -9.01 16.57
CA GLU A 3 -8.65 -8.38 15.33
C GLU A 3 -7.47 -7.91 14.48
N ILE A 4 -7.61 -8.06 13.16
CA ILE A 4 -6.67 -7.53 12.17
C ILE A 4 -7.31 -6.34 11.50
N ILE A 5 -6.63 -5.21 11.55
CA ILE A 5 -7.12 -3.93 11.03
C ILE A 5 -6.13 -3.39 10.01
N VAL A 6 -6.65 -2.81 8.94
CA VAL A 6 -5.88 -2.04 7.94
C VAL A 6 -6.57 -0.69 7.69
N ASP A 7 -5.87 0.25 7.11
CA ASP A 7 -6.53 1.37 6.42
C ASP A 7 -6.84 1.01 4.95
N SER A 8 -7.70 1.78 4.31
CA SER A 8 -8.14 1.49 2.93
C SER A 8 -7.01 1.54 1.90
N ALA A 9 -5.87 2.21 2.23
CA ALA A 9 -4.70 2.19 1.37
C ALA A 9 -4.05 0.81 1.23
N ALA A 10 -4.48 -0.19 2.00
CA ALA A 10 -4.10 -1.59 1.83
C ALA A 10 -4.56 -2.20 0.50
N ASN A 11 -5.57 -1.61 -0.13
CA ASN A 11 -6.16 -2.02 -1.42
C ASN A 11 -6.59 -3.50 -1.48
N ILE A 12 -6.98 -4.07 -0.34
CA ILE A 12 -7.54 -5.42 -0.31
C ILE A 12 -8.97 -5.35 -0.85
N PRO A 13 -9.33 -6.13 -1.89
CA PRO A 13 -10.70 -6.20 -2.37
C PRO A 13 -11.69 -6.54 -1.25
N ALA A 14 -12.89 -5.95 -1.28
CA ALA A 14 -13.90 -6.10 -0.24
C ALA A 14 -14.24 -7.57 0.07
N GLU A 15 -14.33 -8.41 -0.96
CA GLU A 15 -14.55 -9.86 -0.80
C GLU A 15 -13.42 -10.56 -0.03
N LEU A 16 -12.17 -10.14 -0.23
CA LEU A 16 -11.02 -10.70 0.48
C LEU A 16 -10.93 -10.16 1.93
N CYS A 17 -11.33 -8.91 2.18
CA CYS A 17 -11.47 -8.41 3.54
C CYS A 17 -12.46 -9.28 4.35
N LYS A 18 -13.60 -9.65 3.77
CA LYS A 18 -14.57 -10.56 4.38
C LYS A 18 -13.99 -11.96 4.59
N LYS A 19 -13.36 -12.53 3.55
CA LYS A 19 -12.74 -13.88 3.59
C LYS A 19 -11.72 -14.01 4.69
N TYR A 20 -10.82 -13.03 4.80
CA TYR A 20 -9.73 -13.02 5.77
C TYR A 20 -10.08 -12.36 7.11
N LYS A 21 -11.33 -11.93 7.31
CA LYS A 21 -11.81 -11.26 8.52
C LYS A 21 -10.90 -10.09 8.90
N ILE A 22 -10.66 -9.20 7.94
CA ILE A 22 -9.85 -7.99 8.10
C ILE A 22 -10.79 -6.78 8.16
N LYS A 23 -10.70 -5.99 9.23
CA LYS A 23 -11.44 -4.73 9.40
C LYS A 23 -10.70 -3.62 8.65
N VAL A 24 -11.42 -2.81 7.87
CA VAL A 24 -10.85 -1.69 7.12
C VAL A 24 -11.33 -0.38 7.70
N LEU A 25 -10.40 0.52 8.01
CA LEU A 25 -10.69 1.93 8.30
C LEU A 25 -10.50 2.74 7.01
N SER A 26 -11.57 3.38 6.55
CA SER A 26 -11.54 4.12 5.30
C SER A 26 -10.89 5.49 5.45
N PHE A 27 -9.94 5.80 4.56
CA PHE A 27 -9.58 7.18 4.29
C PHE A 27 -10.77 7.92 3.69
N VAL A 28 -10.71 9.24 3.77
CA VAL A 28 -11.66 10.14 3.13
C VAL A 28 -10.90 11.05 2.17
N ASN A 29 -11.42 11.15 0.95
CA ASN A 29 -10.95 12.10 -0.05
C ASN A 29 -11.98 13.22 -0.24
N LEU A 30 -11.49 14.39 -0.57
CA LEU A 30 -12.32 15.46 -1.14
C LEU A 30 -12.07 15.53 -2.63
N VAL A 31 -13.09 15.29 -3.42
CA VAL A 31 -13.06 15.42 -4.91
C VAL A 31 -13.94 16.61 -5.29
N ASN A 32 -13.33 17.67 -5.82
CA ASN A 32 -14.01 18.92 -6.09
C ASN A 32 -14.81 19.45 -4.88
N GLY A 33 -14.25 19.30 -3.68
CA GLY A 33 -14.85 19.72 -2.42
C GLY A 33 -15.93 18.78 -1.86
N LYS A 34 -16.27 17.69 -2.53
CA LYS A 34 -17.20 16.66 -2.02
C LYS A 34 -16.44 15.52 -1.37
N GLU A 35 -16.92 15.09 -0.23
CA GLU A 35 -16.36 13.94 0.48
C GLU A 35 -16.67 12.64 -0.24
N MET A 36 -15.66 11.76 -0.32
CA MET A 36 -15.73 10.44 -0.93
C MET A 36 -15.00 9.44 -0.05
N THR A 37 -15.67 8.37 0.33
CA THR A 37 -15.04 7.25 1.05
C THR A 37 -14.13 6.45 0.11
N CYS A 38 -13.01 5.96 0.65
CA CYS A 38 -12.04 5.17 -0.11
C CYS A 38 -12.27 3.66 -0.03
N PHE A 39 -13.24 3.21 0.76
CA PHE A 39 -13.57 1.78 0.90
C PHE A 39 -15.06 1.59 1.13
N GLU A 40 -15.64 0.65 0.41
CA GLU A 40 -17.02 0.21 0.57
C GLU A 40 -17.05 -1.33 0.69
N PRO A 41 -17.57 -1.90 1.80
CA PRO A 41 -17.40 -3.32 2.11
C PRO A 41 -18.22 -4.27 1.24
N ASP A 42 -19.22 -3.76 0.50
CA ASP A 42 -20.19 -4.59 -0.24
C ASP A 42 -20.03 -4.53 -1.76
N LEU A 43 -18.97 -3.89 -2.25
CA LEU A 43 -18.70 -3.83 -3.68
C LEU A 43 -18.17 -5.16 -4.20
N THR A 44 -18.65 -5.53 -5.41
CA THR A 44 -18.00 -6.57 -6.20
C THR A 44 -16.75 -6.03 -6.90
N PRO A 45 -15.80 -6.90 -7.34
CA PRO A 45 -14.62 -6.46 -8.07
C PRO A 45 -14.93 -5.63 -9.33
N GLU A 46 -16.05 -5.93 -10.01
CA GLU A 46 -16.52 -5.18 -11.18
C GLU A 46 -16.97 -3.77 -10.79
N GLN A 47 -17.70 -3.66 -9.66
CA GLN A 47 -18.15 -2.37 -9.14
C GLN A 47 -17.00 -1.52 -8.63
N GLU A 48 -16.01 -2.11 -7.94
CA GLU A 48 -14.78 -1.44 -7.52
C GLU A 48 -14.04 -0.87 -8.75
N ARG A 49 -13.91 -1.68 -9.81
CA ARG A 49 -13.26 -1.25 -11.05
C ARG A 49 -14.03 -0.15 -11.77
N ALA A 50 -15.35 -0.23 -11.84
CA ALA A 50 -16.19 0.80 -12.46
C ALA A 50 -16.08 2.13 -11.73
N LYS A 51 -16.20 2.14 -10.39
CA LYS A 51 -16.00 3.33 -9.57
C LYS A 51 -14.58 3.90 -9.69
N GLY A 52 -13.57 3.01 -9.73
CA GLY A 52 -12.20 3.40 -9.98
C GLY A 52 -12.04 4.11 -11.32
N LYS A 53 -12.65 3.59 -12.38
CA LYS A 53 -12.62 4.23 -13.71
C LYS A 53 -13.22 5.63 -13.67
N GLU A 54 -14.41 5.81 -13.11
CA GLU A 54 -15.05 7.12 -12.95
C GLU A 54 -14.15 8.12 -12.21
N TYR A 55 -13.53 7.66 -11.11
CA TYR A 55 -12.62 8.46 -10.32
C TYR A 55 -11.37 8.90 -11.11
N TYR A 56 -10.74 7.99 -11.83
CA TYR A 56 -9.54 8.29 -12.61
C TYR A 56 -9.85 9.12 -13.87
N ASP A 57 -11.03 8.99 -14.45
CA ASP A 57 -11.48 9.87 -15.53
C ASP A 57 -11.67 11.30 -15.02
N ALA A 58 -12.27 11.49 -13.86
CA ALA A 58 -12.36 12.82 -13.23
C ALA A 58 -10.97 13.44 -12.98
N ILE A 59 -9.98 12.65 -12.55
CA ILE A 59 -8.59 13.13 -12.37
C ILE A 59 -7.96 13.53 -13.72
N ARG A 60 -8.20 12.80 -14.81
CA ARG A 60 -7.74 13.18 -16.17
C ARG A 60 -8.36 14.49 -16.64
N GLU A 61 -9.61 14.72 -16.29
CA GLU A 61 -10.34 15.95 -16.58
C GLU A 61 -9.95 17.14 -15.68
N GLY A 62 -9.08 16.90 -14.69
CA GLY A 62 -8.53 17.95 -13.84
C GLY A 62 -9.24 18.14 -12.51
N ALA A 63 -10.01 17.16 -12.02
CA ALA A 63 -10.64 17.24 -10.71
C ALA A 63 -9.58 17.53 -9.62
N GLU A 64 -9.92 18.45 -8.71
CA GLU A 64 -9.12 18.73 -7.53
C GLU A 64 -9.35 17.62 -6.50
N VAL A 65 -8.27 16.93 -6.11
CA VAL A 65 -8.33 15.88 -5.10
C VAL A 65 -7.45 16.25 -3.91
N LYS A 66 -8.04 16.18 -2.71
CA LYS A 66 -7.35 16.34 -1.43
C LYS A 66 -7.57 15.10 -0.58
N THR A 67 -6.50 14.58 0.02
CA THR A 67 -6.55 13.42 0.92
C THR A 67 -6.35 13.88 2.35
N GLY A 68 -7.17 13.34 3.27
CA GLY A 68 -7.02 13.51 4.71
C GLY A 68 -6.41 12.26 5.35
N LEU A 69 -5.89 12.40 6.58
CA LEU A 69 -5.55 11.27 7.43
C LEU A 69 -6.82 10.74 8.10
N ILE A 70 -6.83 9.48 8.50
CA ILE A 70 -7.78 8.98 9.49
C ILE A 70 -7.43 9.66 10.81
N SER A 71 -8.40 10.34 11.44
CA SER A 71 -8.15 11.05 12.68
C SER A 71 -7.83 10.09 13.83
N SER A 72 -7.06 10.55 14.82
CA SER A 72 -6.79 9.76 16.02
C SER A 72 -8.07 9.38 16.76
N GLY A 73 -9.12 10.22 16.73
CA GLY A 73 -10.42 9.92 17.32
C GLY A 73 -11.11 8.70 16.69
N ILE A 74 -11.08 8.57 15.34
CA ILE A 74 -11.64 7.38 14.66
C ILE A 74 -10.86 6.11 15.05
N PHE A 75 -9.54 6.20 15.16
CA PHE A 75 -8.72 5.08 15.65
C PHE A 75 -9.05 4.77 17.11
N GLU A 76 -9.15 5.77 17.97
CA GLU A 76 -9.45 5.62 19.40
C GLU A 76 -10.79 4.93 19.61
N ASP A 77 -11.86 5.42 18.99
CA ASP A 77 -13.18 4.82 19.06
C ASP A 77 -13.16 3.35 18.63
N THR A 78 -12.48 3.06 17.49
CA THR A 78 -12.37 1.69 16.96
C THR A 78 -11.56 0.77 17.88
N PHE A 79 -10.43 1.26 18.39
CA PHE A 79 -9.56 0.45 19.24
C PHE A 79 -10.21 0.20 20.60
N ARG A 80 -10.87 1.20 21.18
CA ARG A 80 -11.63 1.09 22.43
C ARG A 80 -12.72 0.03 22.34
N GLU A 81 -13.55 0.09 21.30
CA GLU A 81 -14.60 -0.92 21.04
C GLU A 81 -14.04 -2.36 21.06
N ILE A 82 -12.89 -2.59 20.44
CA ILE A 82 -12.30 -3.92 20.32
C ILE A 82 -11.63 -4.37 21.63
N ILE A 83 -10.93 -3.47 22.32
CA ILE A 83 -10.30 -3.74 23.62
C ILE A 83 -11.37 -4.04 24.68
N GLU A 84 -12.46 -3.28 24.73
CA GLU A 84 -13.60 -3.51 25.61
C GLU A 84 -14.33 -4.84 25.29
N ALA A 85 -14.28 -5.30 24.04
CA ALA A 85 -14.76 -6.63 23.64
C ALA A 85 -13.77 -7.76 23.96
N ASP A 86 -12.75 -7.51 24.80
CA ASP A 86 -11.72 -8.46 25.26
C ASP A 86 -10.87 -9.09 24.13
N LYS A 87 -10.49 -8.27 23.12
CA LYS A 87 -9.67 -8.70 22.00
C LYS A 87 -8.41 -7.84 21.85
N ASP A 88 -7.31 -8.49 21.45
CA ASP A 88 -6.09 -7.78 21.03
C ASP A 88 -6.23 -7.21 19.62
N ILE A 89 -5.40 -6.25 19.26
CA ILE A 89 -5.45 -5.57 17.96
C ILE A 89 -4.09 -5.66 17.26
N LEU A 90 -4.08 -6.12 16.01
CA LEU A 90 -2.95 -6.04 15.10
C LEU A 90 -3.32 -5.10 13.94
N TYR A 91 -2.80 -3.87 13.96
CA TYR A 91 -3.05 -2.87 12.94
C TYR A 91 -1.87 -2.75 11.98
N PHE A 92 -2.15 -2.80 10.70
CA PHE A 92 -1.18 -2.57 9.63
C PHE A 92 -1.40 -1.19 9.03
N SER A 93 -0.36 -0.39 8.99
CA SER A 93 -0.36 0.94 8.37
C SER A 93 0.47 0.97 7.11
N LEU A 94 0.09 1.84 6.16
CA LEU A 94 1.05 2.21 5.12
C LEU A 94 2.27 2.89 5.76
N SER A 95 3.41 2.92 5.03
CA SER A 95 4.67 3.41 5.57
C SER A 95 4.54 4.78 6.23
N LYS A 96 5.02 4.87 7.48
CA LYS A 96 5.07 6.13 8.26
C LYS A 96 5.91 7.23 7.60
N ASN A 97 6.77 6.87 6.65
CA ASN A 97 7.62 7.82 5.93
C ASN A 97 6.94 8.44 4.69
N ILE A 98 5.73 7.99 4.34
CA ILE A 98 4.93 8.58 3.26
C ILE A 98 3.56 9.08 3.73
N SER A 99 3.15 8.74 4.97
CA SER A 99 1.88 9.19 5.57
C SER A 99 2.00 9.35 7.08
N GLY A 100 1.31 10.34 7.64
CA GLY A 100 1.16 10.51 9.09
C GLY A 100 0.18 9.53 9.76
N ASN A 101 -0.46 8.64 8.99
CA ASN A 101 -1.52 7.76 9.48
C ASN A 101 -1.07 6.80 10.60
N TYR A 102 0.16 6.25 10.47
CA TYR A 102 0.77 5.46 11.54
C TYR A 102 0.84 6.22 12.87
N ASN A 103 1.22 7.51 12.83
CA ASN A 103 1.30 8.32 14.06
C ASN A 103 -0.08 8.61 14.65
N SER A 104 -1.12 8.83 13.81
CA SER A 104 -2.49 8.98 14.29
C SER A 104 -2.96 7.72 15.03
N ALA A 105 -2.71 6.54 14.46
CA ALA A 105 -3.02 5.26 15.08
C ALA A 105 -2.23 5.03 16.39
N ARG A 106 -0.94 5.43 16.43
CA ARG A 106 -0.10 5.29 17.61
C ARG A 106 -0.62 6.13 18.77
N VAL A 107 -0.96 7.40 18.52
CA VAL A 107 -1.53 8.28 19.55
C VAL A 107 -2.81 7.70 20.13
N ALA A 108 -3.67 7.16 19.27
CA ALA A 108 -4.92 6.50 19.71
C ALA A 108 -4.66 5.22 20.52
N ALA A 109 -3.69 4.39 20.07
CA ALA A 109 -3.34 3.16 20.77
C ALA A 109 -2.79 3.44 22.17
N ASP A 110 -1.90 4.43 22.31
CA ASP A 110 -1.34 4.85 23.59
C ASP A 110 -2.47 5.28 24.53
N ALA A 111 -3.41 6.15 24.07
CA ALA A 111 -4.54 6.64 24.87
C ALA A 111 -5.48 5.51 25.32
N VAL A 112 -5.81 4.56 24.42
CA VAL A 112 -6.70 3.43 24.77
C VAL A 112 -6.03 2.48 25.76
N LEU A 113 -4.75 2.19 25.59
CA LEU A 113 -4.01 1.29 26.50
C LEU A 113 -3.82 1.89 27.90
N ASP A 114 -3.63 3.19 28.00
CA ASP A 114 -3.52 3.90 29.27
C ASP A 114 -4.86 3.91 30.05
N ASP A 115 -5.98 3.97 29.33
CA ASP A 115 -7.32 4.12 29.90
C ASP A 115 -8.02 2.79 30.18
N CYS A 116 -7.96 1.80 29.28
CA CYS A 116 -8.80 0.61 29.34
C CYS A 116 -8.17 -0.68 28.81
N SER A 117 -6.86 -0.88 28.98
CA SER A 117 -6.16 -2.04 28.37
C SER A 117 -6.69 -3.41 28.84
N ASN A 118 -7.10 -3.54 30.07
CA ASN A 118 -7.56 -4.82 30.68
C ASN A 118 -6.60 -6.01 30.39
N GLY A 119 -5.31 -5.74 30.21
CA GLY A 119 -4.31 -6.73 29.81
C GLY A 119 -4.33 -7.08 28.31
N ARG A 120 -5.14 -6.42 27.51
CA ARG A 120 -5.14 -6.53 26.05
C ARG A 120 -4.01 -5.73 25.41
N LYS A 121 -3.65 -6.08 24.20
CA LYS A 121 -2.51 -5.52 23.48
C LYS A 121 -2.96 -4.89 22.16
N ILE A 122 -2.28 -3.81 21.78
CA ILE A 122 -2.37 -3.20 20.46
C ILE A 122 -0.96 -3.18 19.85
N ARG A 123 -0.77 -3.89 18.74
CA ARG A 123 0.49 -3.87 17.98
C ARG A 123 0.26 -3.17 16.65
N LEU A 124 1.13 -2.22 16.34
CA LEU A 124 1.10 -1.43 15.09
C LEU A 124 2.26 -1.84 14.20
N VAL A 125 1.97 -2.34 13.02
CA VAL A 125 2.97 -2.75 12.03
C VAL A 125 3.14 -1.66 10.98
N ASP A 126 4.33 -1.04 10.91
CA ASP A 126 4.73 -0.21 9.78
C ASP A 126 5.05 -1.12 8.59
N SER A 127 4.21 -1.13 7.57
CA SER A 127 4.42 -2.01 6.41
C SER A 127 5.65 -1.65 5.59
N LEU A 128 6.22 -0.45 5.77
CA LEU A 128 7.26 0.13 4.90
C LEU A 128 6.86 0.13 3.42
N ASN A 129 5.59 0.03 3.15
CA ASN A 129 4.95 -0.10 1.84
C ASN A 129 3.66 0.73 1.79
N ALA A 130 2.94 0.60 0.68
CA ALA A 130 1.56 1.03 0.50
C ALA A 130 0.83 -0.01 -0.35
N SER A 131 -0.47 0.16 -0.53
CA SER A 131 -1.29 -0.68 -1.38
C SER A 131 -1.22 -2.16 -0.95
N LEU A 132 -1.30 -3.09 -1.89
CA LEU A 132 -1.19 -4.53 -1.60
C LEU A 132 0.10 -4.93 -0.89
N GLY A 133 1.13 -4.06 -0.84
CA GLY A 133 2.28 -4.29 0.03
C GLY A 133 1.92 -4.31 1.51
N GLN A 134 1.02 -3.42 1.95
CA GLN A 134 0.40 -3.45 3.27
C GLN A 134 -0.64 -4.57 3.36
N GLY A 135 -1.48 -4.72 2.33
CA GLY A 135 -2.57 -5.69 2.30
C GLY A 135 -2.11 -7.14 2.42
N LEU A 136 -1.03 -7.51 1.74
CA LEU A 136 -0.47 -8.87 1.81
C LEU A 136 0.03 -9.23 3.21
N LEU A 137 0.60 -8.28 3.97
CA LEU A 137 0.99 -8.51 5.36
C LEU A 137 -0.22 -8.87 6.22
N ALA A 138 -1.33 -8.15 6.07
CA ALA A 138 -2.55 -8.42 6.81
C ALA A 138 -3.18 -9.77 6.41
N ILE A 139 -3.13 -10.14 5.13
CA ILE A 139 -3.58 -11.44 4.65
C ILE A 139 -2.74 -12.57 5.25
N TYR A 140 -1.40 -12.45 5.24
CA TYR A 140 -0.52 -13.45 5.85
C TYR A 140 -0.73 -13.56 7.36
N ALA A 141 -0.92 -12.44 8.07
CA ALA A 141 -1.28 -12.46 9.50
C ALA A 141 -2.61 -13.19 9.75
N SER A 142 -3.61 -12.96 8.88
CA SER A 142 -4.89 -13.68 8.97
C SER A 142 -4.73 -15.19 8.73
N GLU A 143 -3.91 -15.60 7.75
CA GLU A 143 -3.62 -17.01 7.51
C GLU A 143 -2.91 -17.68 8.71
N MET A 144 -2.00 -16.96 9.38
CA MET A 144 -1.36 -17.43 10.61
C MET A 144 -2.37 -17.59 11.76
N ARG A 145 -3.26 -16.60 11.93
CA ARG A 145 -4.37 -16.66 12.90
C ARG A 145 -5.29 -17.87 12.65
N GLU A 146 -5.67 -18.12 11.42
CA GLU A 146 -6.52 -19.27 11.06
C GLU A 146 -5.80 -20.62 11.28
N LYS A 147 -4.46 -20.65 11.27
CA LYS A 147 -3.64 -21.82 11.65
C LYS A 147 -3.49 -21.99 13.18
N GLY A 148 -4.10 -21.11 13.97
CA GLY A 148 -4.12 -21.20 15.42
C GLY A 148 -2.91 -20.58 16.13
N MET A 149 -2.07 -19.82 15.44
CA MET A 149 -0.98 -19.08 16.09
C MET A 149 -1.55 -18.01 17.02
N SER A 150 -0.88 -17.83 18.17
CA SER A 150 -1.24 -16.80 19.14
C SER A 150 -1.00 -15.39 18.60
N PHE A 151 -1.56 -14.37 19.28
CA PHE A 151 -1.37 -12.96 18.92
C PHE A 151 0.12 -12.58 18.87
N ASP A 152 0.88 -12.93 19.90
CA ASP A 152 2.29 -12.56 19.98
C ASP A 152 3.12 -13.27 18.89
N GLU A 153 2.88 -14.57 18.65
CA GLU A 153 3.56 -15.31 17.59
C GLU A 153 3.30 -14.71 16.20
N VAL A 154 2.05 -14.31 15.92
CA VAL A 154 1.71 -13.67 14.65
C VAL A 154 2.37 -12.31 14.54
N ALA A 155 2.26 -11.47 15.59
CA ALA A 155 2.82 -10.12 15.59
C ALA A 155 4.35 -10.14 15.41
N ASP A 156 5.06 -10.96 16.18
CA ASP A 156 6.52 -11.08 16.11
C ASP A 156 6.99 -11.63 14.76
N THR A 157 6.27 -12.60 14.19
CA THR A 157 6.59 -13.14 12.87
C THR A 157 6.40 -12.08 11.78
N ILE A 158 5.23 -11.43 11.78
CA ILE A 158 4.86 -10.51 10.70
C ILE A 158 5.70 -9.23 10.70
N GLU A 159 6.21 -8.78 11.85
CA GLU A 159 7.11 -7.64 11.95
C GLU A 159 8.45 -7.84 11.20
N THR A 160 8.81 -9.08 10.90
CA THR A 160 10.00 -9.40 10.10
C THR A 160 9.76 -9.29 8.57
N TYR A 161 8.51 -9.29 8.13
CA TYR A 161 8.16 -9.36 6.70
C TYR A 161 8.35 -8.06 5.91
N PRO A 162 8.12 -6.85 6.48
CA PRO A 162 8.22 -5.59 5.72
C PRO A 162 9.56 -5.40 5.00
N ALA A 163 10.67 -5.86 5.58
CA ALA A 163 11.99 -5.76 4.96
C ALA A 163 12.11 -6.56 3.66
N ARG A 164 11.36 -7.65 3.54
CA ARG A 164 11.37 -8.59 2.40
C ARG A 164 10.17 -8.41 1.46
N LEU A 165 9.15 -7.64 1.87
CA LEU A 165 8.01 -7.37 1.01
C LEU A 165 8.35 -6.28 0.00
N ASN A 166 8.58 -6.66 -1.23
CA ASN A 166 8.93 -5.78 -2.33
C ASN A 166 7.67 -5.23 -3.00
N GLY A 167 7.67 -3.91 -3.23
CA GLY A 167 6.70 -3.21 -4.07
C GLY A 167 7.44 -2.44 -5.16
N VAL A 168 7.23 -2.79 -6.42
CA VAL A 168 7.80 -2.09 -7.57
C VAL A 168 6.68 -1.63 -8.49
N PHE A 169 6.74 -0.39 -8.96
CA PHE A 169 5.64 0.20 -9.70
C PHE A 169 6.11 1.21 -10.75
N THR A 170 5.24 1.49 -11.69
CA THR A 170 5.37 2.59 -12.66
C THR A 170 4.17 3.51 -12.56
N VAL A 171 4.35 4.74 -12.99
CA VAL A 171 3.28 5.75 -13.06
C VAL A 171 3.09 6.22 -14.50
N GLY A 172 1.85 6.54 -14.85
CA GLY A 172 1.54 7.14 -16.16
C GLY A 172 2.23 8.48 -16.34
N ASN A 173 2.22 9.31 -15.28
CA ASN A 173 2.83 10.63 -15.26
C ASN A 173 3.40 10.95 -13.87
N LEU A 174 4.69 11.24 -13.79
CA LEU A 174 5.39 11.60 -12.55
C LEU A 174 4.83 12.84 -11.85
N LYS A 175 4.12 13.71 -12.56
CA LYS A 175 3.57 14.95 -11.98
C LYS A 175 2.66 14.70 -10.78
N TYR A 176 1.90 13.58 -10.79
CA TYR A 176 0.98 13.26 -9.68
C TYR A 176 1.74 12.99 -8.40
N ILE A 177 2.67 12.04 -8.40
CA ILE A 177 3.42 11.68 -7.19
C ILE A 177 4.41 12.77 -6.75
N ALA A 178 4.99 13.51 -7.71
CA ALA A 178 5.88 14.63 -7.42
C ALA A 178 5.12 15.79 -6.75
N ARG A 179 3.91 16.13 -7.25
CA ARG A 179 3.06 17.17 -6.68
C ARG A 179 2.72 16.93 -5.21
N THR A 180 2.55 15.69 -4.83
CA THR A 180 2.15 15.31 -3.47
C THR A 180 3.34 15.15 -2.51
N GLY A 181 4.59 15.29 -2.98
CA GLY A 181 5.80 15.24 -2.16
C GLY A 181 6.17 13.86 -1.62
N ARG A 182 5.57 12.77 -2.12
CA ARG A 182 5.86 11.40 -1.66
C ARG A 182 7.01 10.73 -2.39
N LEU A 183 7.54 11.36 -3.44
CA LEU A 183 8.72 10.88 -4.17
C LEU A 183 9.99 11.51 -3.60
N SER A 184 10.86 10.71 -3.01
CA SER A 184 12.14 11.16 -2.44
C SER A 184 13.22 11.38 -3.53
N GLY A 185 14.02 12.43 -3.36
CA GLY A 185 15.25 12.64 -4.15
C GLY A 185 15.07 13.21 -5.55
N THR A 186 13.90 13.75 -5.90
CA THR A 186 13.62 14.21 -7.27
C THR A 186 13.15 15.66 -7.34
N THR A 187 14.07 16.62 -7.29
CA THR A 187 13.84 17.98 -7.78
C THR A 187 14.15 18.18 -9.27
N ALA A 188 14.73 17.18 -9.96
CA ALA A 188 15.31 17.35 -11.30
C ALA A 188 14.61 16.61 -12.46
N LEU A 189 13.46 15.94 -12.27
CA LEU A 189 12.88 15.03 -13.27
C LEU A 189 11.56 15.47 -13.91
N VAL A 190 11.12 16.70 -13.72
CA VAL A 190 9.94 17.27 -14.37
C VAL A 190 10.34 17.93 -15.71
N GLY A 191 11.11 17.24 -16.53
CA GLY A 191 11.40 17.64 -17.91
C GLY A 191 10.64 16.74 -18.89
N ASN A 192 10.26 17.28 -20.04
CA ASN A 192 9.51 16.66 -21.16
C ASN A 192 10.05 15.26 -21.54
N MET A 193 9.58 14.20 -20.89
CA MET A 193 9.95 12.82 -21.19
C MET A 193 8.72 11.96 -21.48
N LEU A 194 7.95 12.33 -22.51
CA LEU A 194 6.73 11.63 -22.92
C LEU A 194 6.92 10.12 -23.16
N SER A 195 8.13 9.69 -23.52
CA SER A 195 8.44 8.28 -23.83
C SER A 195 9.17 7.53 -22.71
N ILE A 196 9.66 8.22 -21.66
CA ILE A 196 10.38 7.57 -20.57
C ILE A 196 9.43 7.32 -19.41
N LYS A 197 9.29 6.05 -19.05
CA LYS A 197 8.48 5.58 -17.92
C LYS A 197 9.40 5.21 -16.75
N PRO A 198 9.20 5.80 -15.55
CA PRO A 198 10.00 5.47 -14.39
C PRO A 198 9.57 4.13 -13.79
N ILE A 199 10.51 3.43 -13.16
CA ILE A 199 10.21 2.41 -12.18
C ILE A 199 10.57 2.96 -10.81
N LEU A 200 9.60 2.92 -9.92
CA LEU A 200 9.66 3.35 -8.54
C LEU A 200 9.59 2.12 -7.62
N ARG A 201 10.14 2.26 -6.43
CA ARG A 201 10.05 1.23 -5.38
C ARG A 201 10.05 1.85 -3.98
N GLY A 202 9.64 1.06 -2.98
CA GLY A 202 9.92 1.38 -1.58
C GLY A 202 11.42 1.21 -1.29
N SER A 203 12.04 2.18 -0.60
CA SER A 203 13.36 2.03 0.01
C SER A 203 13.29 1.09 1.22
N LYS A 204 14.44 0.73 1.81
CA LYS A 204 14.49 -0.01 3.07
C LYS A 204 13.72 0.66 4.21
N ASP A 205 13.70 1.98 4.21
CA ASP A 205 13.04 2.78 5.23
C ASP A 205 11.58 3.15 4.86
N GLY A 206 11.07 2.64 3.74
CA GLY A 206 9.68 2.87 3.31
C GLY A 206 9.42 4.19 2.59
N TYR A 207 10.46 4.93 2.16
CA TYR A 207 10.31 6.05 1.22
C TYR A 207 10.10 5.54 -0.21
N ILE A 208 9.38 6.30 -1.03
CA ILE A 208 9.29 6.02 -2.47
C ILE A 208 10.50 6.64 -3.17
N VAL A 209 11.25 5.81 -3.89
CA VAL A 209 12.45 6.23 -4.63
C VAL A 209 12.37 5.77 -6.09
N GLN A 210 12.99 6.55 -6.98
CA GLN A 210 13.15 6.13 -8.35
C GLN A 210 14.29 5.11 -8.43
N PHE A 211 14.00 3.97 -9.08
CA PHE A 211 14.93 2.85 -9.18
C PHE A 211 15.52 2.70 -10.59
N ARG A 212 14.66 2.71 -11.61
CA ARG A 212 15.04 2.55 -13.04
C ARG A 212 14.21 3.46 -13.93
N LYS A 213 14.56 3.46 -15.22
CA LYS A 213 13.82 4.14 -16.30
C LYS A 213 13.73 3.18 -17.49
N CYS A 214 12.57 3.13 -18.12
CA CYS A 214 12.32 2.38 -19.34
C CYS A 214 11.80 3.31 -20.44
N ARG A 215 12.01 2.93 -21.70
CA ARG A 215 11.45 3.67 -22.83
C ARG A 215 10.21 2.95 -23.34
N GLY A 216 9.04 3.58 -23.17
CA GLY A 216 7.76 3.06 -23.62
C GLY A 216 7.02 2.17 -22.61
N ARG A 217 5.70 2.07 -22.78
CA ARG A 217 4.80 1.37 -21.84
C ARG A 217 5.11 -0.12 -21.74
N LYS A 218 5.18 -0.80 -22.89
CA LYS A 218 5.44 -2.25 -22.89
C LYS A 218 6.77 -2.64 -22.25
N ALA A 219 7.81 -1.82 -22.45
CA ALA A 219 9.12 -2.07 -21.85
C ALA A 219 9.09 -1.97 -20.33
N VAL A 220 8.37 -0.97 -19.77
CA VAL A 220 8.29 -0.82 -18.33
C VAL A 220 7.44 -1.93 -17.69
N LEU A 221 6.37 -2.39 -18.34
CA LEU A 221 5.58 -3.52 -17.85
C LEU A 221 6.40 -4.82 -17.81
N ASN A 222 7.17 -5.11 -18.86
CA ASN A 222 8.08 -6.25 -18.90
C ASN A 222 9.15 -6.16 -17.81
N GLU A 223 9.65 -4.96 -17.54
CA GLU A 223 10.66 -4.79 -16.49
C GLU A 223 10.09 -4.97 -15.08
N LEU A 224 8.83 -4.62 -14.82
CA LEU A 224 8.15 -4.99 -13.56
C LEU A 224 8.09 -6.51 -13.40
N VAL A 225 7.76 -7.25 -14.47
CA VAL A 225 7.76 -8.71 -14.47
C VAL A 225 9.17 -9.26 -14.23
N ASN A 226 10.20 -8.72 -14.89
CA ASN A 226 11.60 -9.13 -14.68
C ASN A 226 12.01 -8.95 -13.22
N LEU A 227 11.76 -7.76 -12.65
CA LEU A 227 12.09 -7.45 -11.26
C LEU A 227 11.41 -8.39 -10.27
N LEU A 228 10.15 -8.76 -10.52
CA LEU A 228 9.46 -9.75 -9.71
C LEU A 228 10.12 -11.12 -9.85
N CYS A 229 10.25 -11.65 -11.06
CA CYS A 229 10.77 -13.00 -11.32
C CYS A 229 12.21 -13.19 -10.82
N ASP A 230 13.05 -12.14 -10.89
CA ASP A 230 14.46 -12.20 -10.49
C ASP A 230 14.66 -12.12 -8.96
N ASN A 231 13.65 -11.59 -8.23
CA ASN A 231 13.81 -11.31 -6.80
C ASN A 231 12.84 -12.10 -5.90
N ILE A 232 11.77 -12.67 -6.42
CA ILE A 232 10.82 -13.45 -5.63
C ILE A 232 11.49 -14.66 -4.98
N THR A 233 11.10 -14.98 -3.75
CA THR A 233 11.53 -16.19 -3.04
C THR A 233 10.33 -17.08 -2.80
N ASP A 234 10.46 -18.39 -2.94
CA ASP A 234 9.39 -19.37 -2.71
C ASP A 234 8.05 -19.01 -3.41
N PRO A 235 8.05 -18.83 -4.74
CA PRO A 235 6.89 -18.31 -5.46
C PRO A 235 5.64 -19.18 -5.35
N GLU A 236 5.78 -20.51 -5.28
CA GLU A 236 4.63 -21.45 -5.24
C GLU A 236 3.78 -21.30 -3.99
N ASN A 237 4.33 -20.72 -2.91
CA ASN A 237 3.63 -20.48 -1.66
C ASN A 237 3.15 -19.02 -1.49
N GLN A 238 3.36 -18.16 -2.50
CA GLN A 238 3.03 -16.74 -2.40
C GLN A 238 1.76 -16.35 -3.14
N ILE A 239 1.08 -15.35 -2.57
CA ILE A 239 0.11 -14.51 -3.28
C ILE A 239 0.87 -13.31 -3.84
N ILE A 240 0.74 -13.07 -5.15
CA ILE A 240 1.26 -11.88 -5.80
C ILE A 240 0.19 -10.80 -5.81
N GLY A 241 0.56 -9.59 -5.40
CA GLY A 241 -0.31 -8.42 -5.52
C GLY A 241 -0.07 -7.67 -6.82
N VAL A 242 -1.13 -7.35 -7.56
CA VAL A 242 -1.10 -6.42 -8.70
C VAL A 242 -2.15 -5.35 -8.43
N ALA A 243 -1.73 -4.08 -8.38
CA ALA A 243 -2.64 -2.96 -8.20
C ALA A 243 -2.49 -1.95 -9.35
N HIS A 244 -3.60 -1.38 -9.82
CA HIS A 244 -3.59 -0.46 -10.95
C HIS A 244 -4.54 0.73 -10.77
N ALA A 245 -4.21 1.85 -11.38
CA ALA A 245 -5.03 3.06 -11.46
C ALA A 245 -5.62 3.16 -12.88
N ASP A 246 -6.77 2.53 -13.11
CA ASP A 246 -7.43 2.46 -14.42
C ASP A 246 -6.48 1.98 -15.55
N ALA A 247 -5.73 0.90 -15.27
CA ALA A 247 -4.82 0.23 -16.21
C ALA A 247 -5.06 -1.29 -16.20
N TYR A 248 -6.33 -1.69 -16.29
CA TYR A 248 -6.74 -3.09 -16.12
C TYR A 248 -6.13 -4.03 -17.17
N GLU A 249 -6.14 -3.64 -18.45
CA GLU A 249 -5.56 -4.46 -19.52
C GLU A 249 -4.04 -4.66 -19.34
N ASP A 250 -3.33 -3.61 -18.89
CA ASP A 250 -1.91 -3.72 -18.55
C ASP A 250 -1.68 -4.67 -17.36
N SER A 251 -2.60 -4.66 -16.37
CA SER A 251 -2.51 -5.57 -15.23
C SER A 251 -2.69 -7.03 -15.66
N LEU A 252 -3.65 -7.30 -16.55
CA LEU A 252 -3.86 -8.63 -17.12
C LEU A 252 -2.62 -9.09 -17.91
N TYR A 253 -2.04 -8.19 -18.71
CA TYR A 253 -0.79 -8.49 -19.42
C TYR A 253 0.35 -8.86 -18.46
N VAL A 254 0.56 -8.08 -17.40
CA VAL A 254 1.61 -8.34 -16.39
C VAL A 254 1.37 -9.69 -15.71
N ILE A 255 0.13 -9.98 -15.29
CA ILE A 255 -0.24 -11.25 -14.66
C ILE A 255 0.04 -12.43 -15.60
N GLU A 256 -0.34 -12.32 -16.87
CA GLU A 256 -0.08 -13.33 -17.87
C GLU A 256 1.44 -13.59 -18.02
N GLN A 257 2.25 -12.53 -18.12
CA GLN A 257 3.70 -12.67 -18.25
C GLN A 257 4.36 -13.27 -16.99
N ILE A 258 3.87 -12.96 -15.80
CA ILE A 258 4.32 -13.60 -14.54
C ILE A 258 4.01 -15.10 -14.59
N LYS A 259 2.75 -15.47 -14.86
CA LYS A 259 2.29 -16.88 -14.89
C LYS A 259 2.98 -17.73 -15.95
N LYS A 260 3.47 -17.12 -17.05
CA LYS A 260 4.28 -17.82 -18.06
C LYS A 260 5.69 -18.19 -17.57
N ARG A 261 6.21 -17.49 -16.57
CA ARG A 261 7.59 -17.64 -16.11
C ARG A 261 7.72 -18.40 -14.81
N ILE A 262 6.79 -18.19 -13.88
CA ILE A 262 6.80 -18.77 -12.54
C ILE A 262 5.41 -19.25 -12.16
N LYS A 263 5.37 -20.30 -11.36
CA LYS A 263 4.16 -20.77 -10.70
C LYS A 263 4.03 -20.05 -9.37
N VAL A 264 2.88 -19.45 -9.11
CA VAL A 264 2.54 -18.78 -7.86
C VAL A 264 1.28 -19.38 -7.28
N ARG A 265 1.09 -19.23 -5.96
CA ARG A 265 -0.10 -19.75 -5.28
C ARG A 265 -1.38 -19.07 -5.76
N ASP A 266 -1.36 -17.74 -5.82
CA ASP A 266 -2.49 -16.93 -6.25
C ASP A 266 -2.03 -15.54 -6.69
N VAL A 267 -2.95 -14.78 -7.34
CA VAL A 267 -2.72 -13.40 -7.74
C VAL A 267 -3.95 -12.56 -7.39
N ILE A 268 -3.74 -11.52 -6.58
CA ILE A 268 -4.76 -10.49 -6.33
C ILE A 268 -4.55 -9.37 -7.37
N ASN A 269 -5.59 -9.09 -8.17
CA ASN A 269 -5.61 -7.95 -9.10
C ASN A 269 -6.67 -6.96 -8.64
N THR A 270 -6.28 -5.73 -8.32
CA THR A 270 -7.18 -4.74 -7.75
C THR A 270 -6.95 -3.34 -8.31
N THR A 271 -7.98 -2.51 -8.25
CA THR A 271 -7.86 -1.07 -8.50
C THR A 271 -7.30 -0.40 -7.26
N TYR A 272 -6.39 0.57 -7.43
CA TYR A 272 -5.96 1.41 -6.30
C TYR A 272 -7.17 2.12 -5.69
N ASP A 273 -7.19 2.19 -4.36
CA ASP A 273 -8.12 3.04 -3.62
C ASP A 273 -7.94 4.52 -4.01
N PHE A 274 -8.93 5.34 -3.70
CA PHE A 274 -8.93 6.74 -4.14
C PHE A 274 -7.87 7.58 -3.44
N CYS A 275 -7.46 7.23 -2.21
CA CYS A 275 -6.38 7.92 -1.51
C CYS A 275 -5.04 7.65 -2.19
N THR A 276 -4.60 6.40 -2.26
CA THR A 276 -3.34 5.99 -2.88
C THR A 276 -3.30 6.39 -4.37
N GLY A 277 -4.42 6.15 -5.07
CA GLY A 277 -4.56 6.43 -6.48
C GLY A 277 -4.39 7.91 -6.86
N SER A 278 -4.86 8.84 -6.01
CA SER A 278 -4.67 10.29 -6.25
C SER A 278 -3.20 10.71 -6.23
N HIS A 279 -2.38 10.00 -5.47
CA HIS A 279 -0.94 10.28 -5.37
C HIS A 279 -0.15 9.72 -6.55
N VAL A 280 -0.48 8.52 -7.02
CA VAL A 280 0.23 7.90 -8.15
C VAL A 280 -0.34 8.30 -9.51
N GLY A 281 -1.62 8.64 -9.56
CA GLY A 281 -2.36 9.07 -10.76
C GLY A 281 -2.74 7.95 -11.72
N PRO A 282 -3.58 8.25 -12.71
CA PRO A 282 -4.02 7.30 -13.73
C PRO A 282 -2.87 6.59 -14.44
N GLU A 283 -3.13 5.40 -14.97
CA GLU A 283 -2.18 4.51 -15.65
C GLU A 283 -1.04 3.98 -14.76
N SER A 284 -1.09 4.19 -13.45
CA SER A 284 -0.11 3.58 -12.54
C SER A 284 -0.39 2.10 -12.37
N LEU A 285 0.69 1.31 -12.23
CA LEU A 285 0.62 -0.13 -12.02
C LEU A 285 1.77 -0.61 -11.14
N ALA A 286 1.44 -1.41 -10.14
CA ALA A 286 2.39 -1.98 -9.19
C ALA A 286 2.29 -3.50 -9.13
N VAL A 287 3.40 -4.14 -8.77
CA VAL A 287 3.47 -5.55 -8.37
C VAL A 287 4.10 -5.67 -6.99
N PHE A 288 3.56 -6.57 -6.16
CA PHE A 288 3.97 -6.79 -4.77
C PHE A 288 4.24 -8.28 -4.54
N PHE A 289 5.34 -8.59 -3.86
CA PHE A 289 5.76 -9.96 -3.61
C PHE A 289 6.76 -10.05 -2.45
N MET A 290 6.83 -11.18 -1.78
CA MET A 290 7.90 -11.48 -0.84
C MET A 290 9.15 -11.90 -1.61
N GLY A 291 10.26 -11.27 -1.32
CA GLY A 291 11.49 -11.49 -2.07
C GLY A 291 12.74 -11.41 -1.21
N LYS A 292 13.86 -11.17 -1.88
CA LYS A 292 15.12 -10.81 -1.22
C LYS A 292 14.96 -9.47 -0.51
N ASP A 293 15.82 -9.23 0.49
CA ASP A 293 15.86 -7.93 1.16
C ASP A 293 16.04 -6.80 0.14
N ARG A 294 15.30 -5.72 0.33
CA ARG A 294 15.27 -4.59 -0.60
C ARG A 294 16.65 -3.93 -0.83
N GLU A 295 17.61 -4.16 0.06
CA GLU A 295 18.99 -3.67 -0.07
C GLU A 295 19.84 -4.50 -1.04
N LEU A 296 19.59 -5.80 -1.16
CA LEU A 296 20.43 -6.73 -1.94
C LEU A 296 20.15 -6.73 -3.44
N GLY A 297 19.07 -6.11 -3.88
CA GLY A 297 18.59 -6.14 -5.26
C GLY A 297 18.97 -4.95 -6.17
N GLY A 298 20.00 -4.15 -5.86
CA GLY A 298 20.29 -3.00 -6.73
C GLY A 298 21.51 -2.17 -6.38
N GLY A 299 22.60 -2.40 -7.06
CA GLY A 299 23.74 -1.48 -7.11
C GLY A 299 23.37 -0.14 -7.76
N GLY A 300 22.85 0.78 -6.97
CA GLY A 300 22.74 2.19 -7.27
C GLY A 300 23.31 2.92 -6.06
N ARG A 301 24.42 3.65 -6.23
CA ARG A 301 25.07 4.42 -5.18
C ARG A 301 24.04 5.31 -4.50
N GLY A 302 23.89 5.17 -3.19
CA GLY A 302 22.99 5.94 -2.37
C GLY A 302 23.28 7.45 -2.48
N ALA A 303 22.26 8.25 -2.71
CA ALA A 303 22.32 9.67 -2.43
C ALA A 303 22.38 9.85 -0.89
N PRO A 304 23.18 10.79 -0.36
CA PRO A 304 23.26 11.04 1.07
C PRO A 304 21.92 11.57 1.60
N PRO A 305 21.61 11.33 2.88
CA PRO A 305 20.40 11.85 3.50
C PRO A 305 20.47 13.38 3.55
N LEU A 306 19.51 14.03 2.95
CA LEU A 306 19.31 15.47 3.14
C LEU A 306 18.79 15.70 4.55
N SER A 307 19.55 16.47 5.34
CA SER A 307 19.15 16.96 6.64
C SER A 307 17.84 17.76 6.53
N PHE A 308 16.85 17.38 7.32
CA PHE A 308 15.59 18.07 7.46
C PHE A 308 15.80 19.44 8.10
N PHE A 309 15.53 20.51 7.36
CA PHE A 309 15.16 21.79 7.94
C PHE A 309 13.65 21.80 8.15
N PHE A 310 13.26 21.85 9.42
CA PHE A 310 11.90 22.16 9.85
C PHE A 310 11.54 23.55 9.37
N PHE A 311 10.51 23.70 8.56
CA PHE A 311 9.75 24.94 8.48
C PHE A 311 8.34 24.66 8.98
N PHE A 312 8.08 25.11 10.19
CA PHE A 312 6.75 25.45 10.65
C PHE A 312 6.35 26.74 9.96
N LEU A 313 5.23 26.75 9.26
CA LEU A 313 4.42 27.96 9.06
C LEU A 313 2.95 27.54 8.90
N PHE A 314 2.17 28.12 9.78
CA PHE A 314 0.72 28.28 9.98
C PHE A 314 -0.25 27.61 9.00
#